data_b844e658318f63ce40e43b7a0c29f2f0
#
_entry.id   b844e658318f63ce40e43b7a0c29f2f0
#
_cell.length_a   1.000
_cell.length_b   1.000
_cell.length_c   1.000
_cell.angle_alpha   90.00
_cell.angle_beta   90.00
_cell.angle_gamma   90.00
#
_symmetry.space_group_name_H-M   'P 1'
#
loop_
_entity.id
_entity.type
_entity.pdbx_description
1 polymer ?
#
loop_
_entity_poly.entity_id
_entity_poly.type
_entity_poly.pdbx_seq_one_letter_code
_entity_poly.pdbx_strand_id
1 'polypeptide(L)'
;MDTKIDTAKSKQHVARSRFAYSMGAFGHDVFYALLSTYFIMYVTGHFNSSNKAFNNHMVLWVTSIIAVLRIVELLVDPLIGNAIDRTNTRWGKFKPWVVGGGIISAIILAILFTPMGGLSLSNPYLYLLIFAILYIIMDIFYSFNDVAFWSMIPALSFDSHERDKIATFARVGSTVGGNIVGFVIMPMVLFFSANQNGGTGDDRGWFIFAAIAAAVAAITAVGVGLGTHEEKSLLRENKEQTKLKDVYKILVKNDQLF
;
A
#
# COMPACT_ATOMS: atom_id res chain seq x y z
N MET A 1 -13.25 -41.13 -13.93
CA MET A 1 -12.22 -40.34 -14.62
C MET A 1 -12.39 -38.84 -14.29
N ASP A 2 -13.62 -38.35 -14.17
CA ASP A 2 -13.96 -36.94 -13.90
C ASP A 2 -13.48 -36.42 -12.54
N THR A 3 -13.56 -37.22 -11.46
CA THR A 3 -13.12 -36.82 -10.13
C THR A 3 -11.62 -36.51 -10.00
N LYS A 4 -10.76 -37.17 -10.78
CA LYS A 4 -9.31 -36.87 -10.80
C LYS A 4 -8.98 -35.61 -11.57
N ILE A 5 -9.78 -35.28 -12.59
CA ILE A 5 -9.62 -34.06 -13.40
C ILE A 5 -10.06 -32.84 -12.57
N ASP A 6 -11.15 -32.95 -11.81
CA ASP A 6 -11.63 -31.87 -10.94
C ASP A 6 -10.69 -31.59 -9.78
N THR A 7 -10.11 -32.62 -9.17
CA THR A 7 -9.11 -32.44 -8.10
C THR A 7 -7.80 -31.85 -8.61
N ALA A 8 -7.38 -32.17 -9.83
CA ALA A 8 -6.18 -31.59 -10.44
C ALA A 8 -6.39 -30.11 -10.78
N LYS A 9 -7.53 -29.73 -11.35
CA LYS A 9 -7.90 -28.34 -11.62
C LYS A 9 -8.01 -27.51 -10.35
N SER A 10 -8.64 -28.04 -9.31
CA SER A 10 -8.74 -27.37 -8.01
C SER A 10 -7.36 -27.09 -7.41
N LYS A 11 -6.44 -28.06 -7.39
CA LYS A 11 -5.07 -27.87 -6.90
C LYS A 11 -4.28 -26.83 -7.73
N GLN A 12 -4.49 -26.77 -9.03
CA GLN A 12 -3.82 -25.80 -9.90
C GLN A 12 -4.33 -24.37 -9.64
N HIS A 13 -5.64 -24.20 -9.40
CA HIS A 13 -6.23 -22.91 -9.04
C HIS A 13 -5.69 -22.40 -7.70
N VAL A 14 -5.58 -23.27 -6.70
CA VAL A 14 -5.05 -22.92 -5.38
C VAL A 14 -3.57 -22.53 -5.47
N ALA A 15 -2.75 -23.28 -6.21
CA ALA A 15 -1.33 -22.96 -6.40
C ALA A 15 -1.13 -21.61 -7.12
N ARG A 16 -1.94 -21.33 -8.14
CA ARG A 16 -1.95 -20.04 -8.83
C ARG A 16 -2.32 -18.89 -7.90
N SER A 17 -3.38 -19.05 -7.10
CA SER A 17 -3.81 -18.05 -6.13
C SER A 17 -2.74 -17.77 -5.08
N ARG A 18 -2.07 -18.81 -4.58
CA ARG A 18 -0.96 -18.69 -3.62
C ARG A 18 0.20 -17.88 -4.20
N PHE A 19 0.62 -18.21 -5.43
CA PHE A 19 1.71 -17.49 -6.09
C PHE A 19 1.34 -16.03 -6.37
N ALA A 20 0.17 -15.78 -6.97
CA ALA A 20 -0.29 -14.44 -7.28
C ALA A 20 -0.42 -13.57 -6.02
N TYR A 21 -0.92 -14.14 -4.93
CA TYR A 21 -1.07 -13.44 -3.66
C TYR A 21 0.29 -13.15 -3.01
N SER A 22 1.24 -14.09 -3.07
CA SER A 22 2.61 -13.87 -2.58
C SER A 22 3.34 -12.78 -3.36
N MET A 23 3.17 -12.75 -4.69
CA MET A 23 3.72 -11.67 -5.53
C MET A 23 3.04 -10.33 -5.25
N GLY A 24 1.73 -10.34 -4.93
CA GLY A 24 1.03 -9.17 -4.45
C GLY A 24 1.60 -8.62 -3.15
N ALA A 25 1.87 -9.49 -2.17
CA ALA A 25 2.52 -9.13 -0.92
C ALA A 25 3.92 -8.53 -1.14
N PHE A 26 4.68 -9.06 -2.08
CA PHE A 26 5.98 -8.51 -2.48
C PHE A 26 5.85 -7.06 -2.94
N GLY A 27 4.98 -6.78 -3.91
CA GLY A 27 4.82 -5.42 -4.43
C GLY A 27 4.19 -4.45 -3.44
N HIS A 28 3.28 -4.94 -2.60
CA HIS A 28 2.69 -4.19 -1.51
C HIS A 28 3.76 -3.67 -0.54
N ASP A 29 4.71 -4.52 -0.13
CA ASP A 29 5.76 -4.14 0.81
C ASP A 29 6.91 -3.37 0.14
N VAL A 30 7.13 -3.52 -1.17
CA VAL A 30 7.99 -2.61 -1.94
C VAL A 30 7.46 -1.18 -1.83
N PHE A 31 6.15 -0.98 -2.03
CA PHE A 31 5.50 0.31 -1.87
C PHE A 31 5.62 0.83 -0.43
N TYR A 32 5.28 -0.01 0.55
CA TYR A 32 5.30 0.37 1.96
C TYR A 32 6.70 0.76 2.45
N ALA A 33 7.73 0.00 2.08
CA ALA A 33 9.11 0.29 2.45
C ALA A 33 9.57 1.65 1.88
N LEU A 34 9.21 1.95 0.62
CA LEU A 34 9.51 3.24 0.02
C LEU A 34 8.80 4.38 0.75
N LEU A 35 7.52 4.23 1.05
CA LEU A 35 6.72 5.24 1.74
C LEU A 35 7.17 5.45 3.19
N SER A 36 7.35 4.36 3.95
CA SER A 36 7.58 4.45 5.40
C SER A 36 8.99 4.85 5.77
N THR A 37 9.99 4.44 4.98
CA THR A 37 11.40 4.61 5.33
C THR A 37 12.08 5.68 4.49
N TYR A 38 11.91 5.61 3.18
CA TYR A 38 12.71 6.42 2.25
C TYR A 38 12.05 7.72 1.81
N PHE A 39 10.74 7.84 1.99
CA PHE A 39 10.03 9.06 1.65
C PHE A 39 10.48 10.25 2.51
N ILE A 40 10.67 10.06 3.81
CA ILE A 40 11.22 11.10 4.68
C ILE A 40 12.64 11.48 4.28
N MET A 41 13.46 10.51 3.88
CA MET A 41 14.82 10.76 3.40
C MET A 41 14.81 11.62 2.13
N TYR A 42 13.92 11.31 1.18
CA TYR A 42 13.73 12.12 -0.02
C TYR A 42 13.31 13.56 0.34
N VAL A 43 12.27 13.71 1.16
CA VAL A 43 11.74 15.02 1.55
C VAL A 43 12.80 15.87 2.25
N THR A 44 13.57 15.29 3.17
CA THR A 44 14.62 16.03 3.88
C THR A 44 15.79 16.43 2.99
N GLY A 45 16.12 15.63 1.98
CA GLY A 45 17.14 15.92 0.98
C GLY A 45 16.69 16.89 -0.11
N HIS A 46 15.37 16.96 -0.37
CA HIS A 46 14.81 17.79 -1.43
C HIS A 46 14.86 19.30 -1.13
N PHE A 47 14.73 19.70 0.15
CA PHE A 47 14.81 21.10 0.54
C PHE A 47 16.26 21.54 0.68
N ASN A 48 16.87 21.92 -0.43
CA ASN A 48 18.26 22.35 -0.50
C ASN A 48 18.38 23.85 -0.86
N SER A 49 17.67 24.71 -0.13
CA SER A 49 17.83 26.16 -0.22
C SER A 49 19.10 26.60 0.51
N SER A 50 19.70 27.71 0.09
CA SER A 50 20.81 28.37 0.80
C SER A 50 20.43 28.81 2.21
N ASN A 51 19.14 28.96 2.51
CA ASN A 51 18.62 29.31 3.81
C ASN A 51 18.30 28.07 4.64
N LYS A 52 19.20 27.72 5.57
CA LYS A 52 19.04 26.56 6.48
C LYS A 52 17.79 26.63 7.36
N ALA A 53 17.42 27.84 7.81
CA ALA A 53 16.22 28.02 8.63
C ALA A 53 14.95 27.68 7.83
N PHE A 54 14.89 28.11 6.56
CA PHE A 54 13.80 27.76 5.66
C PHE A 54 13.71 26.25 5.42
N ASN A 55 14.83 25.58 5.15
CA ASN A 55 14.85 24.13 4.95
C ASN A 55 14.33 23.39 6.19
N ASN A 56 14.79 23.77 7.38
CA ASN A 56 14.33 23.18 8.62
C ASN A 56 12.82 23.38 8.86
N HIS A 57 12.28 24.56 8.56
CA HIS A 57 10.85 24.82 8.65
C HIS A 57 10.04 23.93 7.69
N MET A 58 10.48 23.79 6.44
CA MET A 58 9.79 22.95 5.45
C MET A 58 9.79 21.49 5.85
N VAL A 59 10.92 20.96 6.32
CA VAL A 59 11.03 19.59 6.84
C VAL A 59 10.11 19.39 8.03
N LEU A 60 10.08 20.33 9.00
CA LEU A 60 9.17 20.26 10.15
C LEU A 60 7.70 20.25 9.72
N TRP A 61 7.29 21.10 8.78
CA TRP A 61 5.91 21.12 8.29
C TRP A 61 5.52 19.82 7.62
N VAL A 62 6.34 19.30 6.69
CA VAL A 62 6.04 18.05 5.98
C VAL A 62 5.99 16.86 6.95
N THR A 63 6.96 16.73 7.84
CA THR A 63 6.98 15.64 8.84
C THR A 63 5.81 15.73 9.82
N SER A 64 5.41 16.95 10.22
CA SER A 64 4.23 17.15 11.06
C SER A 64 2.94 16.75 10.34
N ILE A 65 2.79 17.11 9.06
CA ILE A 65 1.65 16.70 8.24
C ILE A 65 1.57 15.16 8.18
N ILE A 66 2.68 14.50 7.86
CA ILE A 66 2.74 13.02 7.82
C ILE A 66 2.36 12.42 9.18
N ALA A 67 2.91 12.94 10.29
CA ALA A 67 2.63 12.42 11.62
C ALA A 67 1.15 12.57 12.01
N VAL A 68 0.54 13.72 11.72
CA VAL A 68 -0.90 13.94 11.98
C VAL A 68 -1.75 13.00 11.14
N LEU A 69 -1.41 12.82 9.86
CA LEU A 69 -2.15 11.93 8.96
C LEU A 69 -2.07 10.46 9.39
N ARG A 70 -0.94 10.00 9.93
CA ARG A 70 -0.82 8.65 10.52
C ARG A 70 -1.75 8.45 11.73
N ILE A 71 -2.01 9.49 12.52
CA ILE A 71 -2.99 9.41 13.61
C ILE A 71 -4.41 9.35 13.05
N VAL A 72 -4.70 10.15 12.01
CA VAL A 72 -6.01 10.14 11.33
C VAL A 72 -6.30 8.79 10.69
N GLU A 73 -5.31 8.14 10.08
CA GLU A 73 -5.39 6.79 9.49
C GLU A 73 -5.97 5.78 10.48
N LEU A 74 -5.47 5.76 11.73
CA LEU A 74 -5.97 4.86 12.78
C LEU A 74 -7.48 5.00 13.05
N LEU A 75 -8.02 6.20 12.85
CA LEU A 75 -9.44 6.48 13.04
C LEU A 75 -10.26 6.15 11.79
N VAL A 76 -9.66 6.21 10.63
CA VAL A 76 -10.31 5.99 9.33
C VAL A 76 -10.32 4.50 8.96
N ASP A 77 -9.35 3.70 9.37
CA ASP A 77 -9.25 2.27 9.02
C ASP A 77 -10.50 1.45 9.35
N PRO A 78 -11.17 1.62 10.52
CA PRO A 78 -12.43 0.92 10.79
C PRO A 78 -13.56 1.30 9.83
N LEU A 79 -13.57 2.55 9.34
CA LEU A 79 -14.55 3.02 8.34
C LEU A 79 -14.27 2.39 6.98
N ILE A 80 -13.00 2.28 6.61
CA ILE A 80 -12.52 1.59 5.41
C ILE A 80 -12.92 0.12 5.46
N GLY A 81 -12.66 -0.57 6.58
CA GLY A 81 -13.08 -1.96 6.78
C GLY A 81 -14.59 -2.14 6.56
N ASN A 82 -15.41 -1.25 7.12
CA ASN A 82 -16.87 -1.29 6.93
C ASN A 82 -17.27 -1.01 5.45
N ALA A 83 -16.60 -0.10 4.76
CA ALA A 83 -16.86 0.18 3.34
C ALA A 83 -16.52 -1.04 2.46
N ILE A 84 -15.39 -1.71 2.74
CA ILE A 84 -15.01 -2.97 2.08
C ILE A 84 -16.05 -4.05 2.36
N ASP A 85 -16.51 -4.16 3.61
CA ASP A 85 -17.50 -5.17 4.03
C ASP A 85 -18.85 -5.03 3.31
N ARG A 86 -19.23 -3.82 2.94
CA ARG A 86 -20.46 -3.53 2.17
C ARG A 86 -20.29 -3.69 0.66
N THR A 87 -19.07 -3.89 0.19
CA THR A 87 -18.78 -4.01 -1.23
C THR A 87 -19.23 -5.37 -1.75
N ASN A 88 -20.04 -5.38 -2.78
CA ASN A 88 -20.48 -6.58 -3.49
C ASN A 88 -20.37 -6.33 -4.99
N THR A 89 -19.28 -6.80 -5.62
CA THR A 89 -19.03 -6.63 -7.04
C THR A 89 -18.90 -7.98 -7.75
N ARG A 90 -19.01 -7.95 -9.10
CA ARG A 90 -18.79 -9.15 -9.93
C ARG A 90 -17.36 -9.70 -9.80
N TRP A 91 -16.40 -8.85 -9.45
CA TRP A 91 -14.99 -9.22 -9.26
C TRP A 91 -14.73 -9.86 -7.90
N GLY A 92 -15.61 -9.68 -6.94
CA GLY A 92 -15.48 -10.07 -5.54
C GLY A 92 -15.64 -8.87 -4.61
N LYS A 93 -15.36 -9.08 -3.35
CA LYS A 93 -15.50 -8.08 -2.29
C LYS A 93 -14.22 -7.24 -2.14
N PHE A 94 -13.06 -7.92 -2.14
CA PHE A 94 -11.76 -7.33 -1.82
C PHE A 94 -11.00 -6.86 -3.05
N LYS A 95 -11.05 -7.60 -4.16
CA LYS A 95 -10.28 -7.34 -5.38
C LYS A 95 -10.40 -5.91 -5.94
N PRO A 96 -11.59 -5.28 -6.00
CA PRO A 96 -11.70 -3.91 -6.51
C PRO A 96 -10.85 -2.92 -5.72
N TRP A 97 -10.78 -3.10 -4.40
CA TRP A 97 -10.02 -2.26 -3.50
C TRP A 97 -8.52 -2.55 -3.55
N VAL A 98 -8.14 -3.83 -3.64
CA VAL A 98 -6.73 -4.22 -3.82
C VAL A 98 -6.17 -3.64 -5.13
N VAL A 99 -6.89 -3.79 -6.24
CA VAL A 99 -6.41 -3.32 -7.54
C VAL A 99 -6.55 -1.81 -7.66
N GLY A 100 -7.73 -1.26 -7.39
CA GLY A 100 -7.99 0.18 -7.51
C GLY A 100 -7.18 1.00 -6.53
N GLY A 101 -7.18 0.61 -5.25
CA GLY A 101 -6.39 1.26 -4.21
C GLY A 101 -4.89 1.19 -4.51
N GLY A 102 -4.39 0.00 -4.91
CA GLY A 102 -2.98 -0.19 -5.24
C GLY A 102 -2.52 0.64 -6.45
N ILE A 103 -3.31 0.74 -7.52
CA ILE A 103 -2.95 1.55 -8.69
C ILE A 103 -2.97 3.05 -8.36
N ILE A 104 -4.04 3.54 -7.72
CA ILE A 104 -4.18 4.97 -7.43
C ILE A 104 -3.10 5.42 -6.45
N SER A 105 -2.88 4.68 -5.37
CA SER A 105 -1.83 5.02 -4.39
C SER A 105 -0.44 4.98 -5.02
N ALA A 106 -0.16 3.99 -5.90
CA ALA A 106 1.13 3.88 -6.59
C ALA A 106 1.40 5.08 -7.52
N ILE A 107 0.40 5.52 -8.29
CA ILE A 107 0.53 6.70 -9.16
C ILE A 107 0.82 7.94 -8.33
N ILE A 108 0.07 8.16 -7.25
CA ILE A 108 0.24 9.36 -6.42
C ILE A 108 1.58 9.31 -5.68
N LEU A 109 2.02 8.14 -5.21
CA LEU A 109 3.34 7.99 -4.62
C LEU A 109 4.44 8.43 -5.59
N ALA A 110 4.40 7.98 -6.84
CA ALA A 110 5.36 8.41 -7.87
C ALA A 110 5.33 9.94 -8.09
N ILE A 111 4.15 10.57 -8.06
CA ILE A 111 4.02 12.02 -8.18
C ILE A 111 4.64 12.73 -6.97
N LEU A 112 4.48 12.20 -5.75
CA LEU A 112 5.05 12.76 -4.52
C LEU A 112 6.59 12.75 -4.51
N PHE A 113 7.22 11.88 -5.30
CA PHE A 113 8.67 11.87 -5.52
C PHE A 113 9.12 12.78 -6.67
N THR A 114 8.30 13.73 -7.07
CA THR A 114 8.67 14.77 -8.06
C THR A 114 8.90 16.12 -7.39
N PRO A 115 9.74 16.99 -7.98
CA PRO A 115 9.92 18.36 -7.50
C PRO A 115 8.71 19.26 -7.77
N MET A 116 7.59 18.72 -8.29
CA MET A 116 6.35 19.46 -8.60
C MET A 116 6.65 20.79 -9.34
N GLY A 117 7.56 20.76 -10.34
CA GLY A 117 7.95 21.93 -11.11
C GLY A 117 8.74 22.98 -10.33
N GLY A 118 9.42 22.61 -9.24
CA GLY A 118 10.18 23.55 -8.40
C GLY A 118 9.31 24.40 -7.47
N LEU A 119 8.06 24.01 -7.25
CA LEU A 119 7.12 24.69 -6.33
C LEU A 119 7.66 24.81 -4.91
N SER A 120 8.46 23.86 -4.45
CA SER A 120 9.06 23.85 -3.10
C SER A 120 9.91 25.09 -2.82
N LEU A 121 10.53 25.67 -3.85
CA LEU A 121 11.35 26.90 -3.75
C LEU A 121 10.59 28.15 -4.20
N SER A 122 9.74 28.05 -5.25
CA SER A 122 9.02 29.20 -5.81
C SER A 122 7.80 29.60 -4.98
N ASN A 123 7.03 28.65 -4.48
CA ASN A 123 5.87 28.90 -3.61
C ASN A 123 5.70 27.77 -2.57
N PRO A 124 6.43 27.84 -1.44
CA PRO A 124 6.46 26.77 -0.43
C PRO A 124 5.11 26.44 0.18
N TYR A 125 4.25 27.46 0.38
CA TYR A 125 2.92 27.21 0.96
C TYR A 125 1.99 26.46 0.00
N LEU A 126 2.05 26.80 -1.29
CA LEU A 126 1.29 26.06 -2.31
C LEU A 126 1.82 24.64 -2.45
N TYR A 127 3.14 24.44 -2.38
CA TYR A 127 3.75 23.10 -2.34
C TYR A 127 3.20 22.28 -1.17
N LEU A 128 3.22 22.83 0.05
CA LEU A 128 2.71 22.13 1.24
C LEU A 128 1.23 21.77 1.11
N LEU A 129 0.41 22.65 0.55
CA LEU A 129 -1.02 22.40 0.34
C LEU A 129 -1.23 21.24 -0.66
N ILE A 130 -0.58 21.29 -1.81
CA ILE A 130 -0.68 20.23 -2.84
C ILE A 130 -0.13 18.92 -2.29
N PHE A 131 1.01 18.96 -1.61
CA PHE A 131 1.61 17.82 -0.95
C PHE A 131 0.64 17.16 0.04
N ALA A 132 0.03 17.94 0.94
CA ALA A 132 -0.90 17.43 1.92
C ALA A 132 -2.12 16.77 1.27
N ILE A 133 -2.70 17.39 0.23
CA ILE A 133 -3.85 16.85 -0.50
C ILE A 133 -3.48 15.53 -1.17
N LEU A 134 -2.36 15.49 -1.91
CA LEU A 134 -1.92 14.28 -2.59
C LEU A 134 -1.58 13.16 -1.59
N TYR A 135 -0.93 13.50 -0.47
CA TYR A 135 -0.59 12.52 0.55
C TYR A 135 -1.85 11.93 1.19
N ILE A 136 -2.85 12.75 1.53
CA ILE A 136 -4.15 12.28 2.08
C ILE A 136 -4.84 11.32 1.10
N ILE A 137 -4.92 11.70 -0.18
CA ILE A 137 -5.56 10.85 -1.20
C ILE A 137 -4.79 9.54 -1.34
N MET A 138 -3.47 9.59 -1.43
CA MET A 138 -2.61 8.39 -1.50
C MET A 138 -2.84 7.49 -0.29
N ASP A 139 -2.83 8.04 0.92
CA ASP A 139 -2.95 7.32 2.17
C ASP A 139 -4.31 6.62 2.30
N ILE A 140 -5.41 7.30 1.96
CA ILE A 140 -6.75 6.71 1.92
C ILE A 140 -6.82 5.52 0.94
N PHE A 141 -6.32 5.68 -0.29
CA PHE A 141 -6.35 4.59 -1.27
C PHE A 141 -5.39 3.46 -0.90
N TYR A 142 -4.26 3.77 -0.27
CA TYR A 142 -3.36 2.76 0.28
C TYR A 142 -4.02 1.98 1.42
N SER A 143 -4.69 2.63 2.37
CA SER A 143 -5.42 1.97 3.44
C SER A 143 -6.54 1.06 2.90
N PHE A 144 -7.27 1.47 1.85
CA PHE A 144 -8.21 0.57 1.17
C PHE A 144 -7.51 -0.66 0.58
N ASN A 145 -6.33 -0.47 -0.04
CA ASN A 145 -5.54 -1.58 -0.57
C ASN A 145 -5.06 -2.50 0.55
N ASP A 146 -4.47 -1.96 1.61
CA ASP A 146 -3.88 -2.73 2.72
C ASP A 146 -4.94 -3.54 3.47
N VAL A 147 -6.01 -2.90 3.94
CA VAL A 147 -7.11 -3.56 4.66
C VAL A 147 -7.76 -4.64 3.79
N ALA A 148 -8.03 -4.34 2.50
CA ALA A 148 -8.62 -5.32 1.58
C ALA A 148 -7.66 -6.49 1.31
N PHE A 149 -6.37 -6.22 1.13
CA PHE A 149 -5.35 -7.21 0.85
C PHE A 149 -5.27 -8.24 1.98
N TRP A 150 -5.00 -7.81 3.20
CA TRP A 150 -4.85 -8.74 4.33
C TRP A 150 -6.15 -9.41 4.74
N SER A 151 -7.30 -8.74 4.60
CA SER A 151 -8.63 -9.31 4.86
C SER A 151 -9.07 -10.33 3.80
N MET A 152 -8.42 -10.40 2.64
CA MET A 152 -8.78 -11.32 1.57
C MET A 152 -8.34 -12.77 1.86
N ILE A 153 -7.31 -13.02 2.71
CA ILE A 153 -6.77 -14.37 2.97
C ILE A 153 -7.87 -15.39 3.32
N PRO A 154 -8.80 -15.12 4.27
CA PRO A 154 -9.88 -16.06 4.58
C PRO A 154 -10.86 -16.28 3.41
N ALA A 155 -10.87 -15.39 2.41
CA ALA A 155 -11.74 -15.52 1.25
C ALA A 155 -11.15 -16.36 0.11
N LEU A 156 -9.86 -16.70 0.18
CA LEU A 156 -9.15 -17.41 -0.89
C LEU A 156 -9.30 -18.94 -0.80
N SER A 157 -9.66 -19.49 0.36
CA SER A 157 -9.85 -20.93 0.52
C SER A 157 -10.77 -21.25 1.72
N PHE A 158 -11.54 -22.32 1.62
CA PHE A 158 -12.28 -22.88 2.76
C PHE A 158 -11.40 -23.77 3.65
N ASP A 159 -10.34 -24.35 3.11
CA ASP A 159 -9.39 -25.18 3.86
C ASP A 159 -8.45 -24.29 4.69
N SER A 160 -8.43 -24.48 6.01
CA SER A 160 -7.58 -23.76 6.95
C SER A 160 -6.09 -23.96 6.64
N HIS A 161 -5.69 -25.19 6.30
CA HIS A 161 -4.30 -25.50 6.00
C HIS A 161 -3.81 -24.79 4.72
N GLU A 162 -4.68 -24.64 3.71
CA GLU A 162 -4.34 -23.86 2.52
C GLU A 162 -4.31 -22.35 2.81
N ARG A 163 -5.17 -21.82 3.70
CA ARG A 163 -5.07 -20.41 4.14
C ARG A 163 -3.76 -20.12 4.86
N ASP A 164 -3.31 -21.04 5.72
CA ASP A 164 -2.03 -20.91 6.44
C ASP A 164 -0.85 -20.90 5.47
N LYS A 165 -0.88 -21.73 4.43
CA LYS A 165 0.13 -21.71 3.37
C LYS A 165 0.11 -20.38 2.60
N ILE A 166 -1.07 -19.89 2.20
CA ILE A 166 -1.20 -18.60 1.51
C ILE A 166 -0.63 -17.48 2.37
N ALA A 167 -0.99 -17.43 3.65
CA ALA A 167 -0.48 -16.45 4.60
C ALA A 167 1.04 -16.53 4.77
N THR A 168 1.60 -17.74 4.88
CA THR A 168 3.04 -17.97 4.99
C THR A 168 3.79 -17.49 3.74
N PHE A 169 3.33 -17.89 2.56
CA PHE A 169 3.95 -17.43 1.30
C PHE A 169 3.81 -15.92 1.10
N ALA A 170 2.69 -15.34 1.51
CA ALA A 170 2.51 -13.88 1.49
C ALA A 170 3.53 -13.18 2.41
N ARG A 171 3.74 -13.68 3.63
CA ARG A 171 4.73 -13.13 4.56
C ARG A 171 6.15 -13.24 4.01
N VAL A 172 6.50 -14.34 3.34
CA VAL A 172 7.79 -14.46 2.67
C VAL A 172 7.91 -13.42 1.55
N GLY A 173 6.89 -13.30 0.68
CA GLY A 173 6.87 -12.29 -0.39
C GLY A 173 7.02 -10.87 0.15
N SER A 174 6.25 -10.51 1.16
CA SER A 174 6.26 -9.25 1.89
C SER A 174 7.67 -8.95 2.44
N THR A 175 8.26 -9.88 3.19
CA THR A 175 9.59 -9.71 3.77
C THR A 175 10.67 -9.51 2.69
N VAL A 176 10.61 -10.27 1.60
CA VAL A 176 11.56 -10.10 0.48
C VAL A 176 11.34 -8.74 -0.18
N GLY A 177 10.09 -8.33 -0.45
CA GLY A 177 9.76 -7.04 -1.06
C GLY A 177 10.27 -5.85 -0.25
N GLY A 178 9.97 -5.81 1.04
CA GLY A 178 10.40 -4.73 1.91
C GLY A 178 11.93 -4.64 2.06
N ASN A 179 12.61 -5.79 2.23
CA ASN A 179 14.06 -5.79 2.40
C ASN A 179 14.82 -5.50 1.11
N ILE A 180 14.35 -5.96 -0.05
CA ILE A 180 15.04 -5.70 -1.33
C ILE A 180 15.11 -4.21 -1.63
N VAL A 181 14.09 -3.43 -1.25
CA VAL A 181 14.12 -1.97 -1.37
C VAL A 181 15.32 -1.39 -0.64
N GLY A 182 15.56 -1.84 0.60
CA GLY A 182 16.68 -1.37 1.41
C GLY A 182 18.06 -1.56 0.77
N PHE A 183 18.25 -2.68 0.05
CA PHE A 183 19.51 -2.95 -0.63
C PHE A 183 19.67 -2.22 -1.96
N VAL A 184 18.57 -2.01 -2.67
CA VAL A 184 18.60 -1.58 -4.08
C VAL A 184 18.37 -0.07 -4.25
N ILE A 185 17.70 0.60 -3.31
CA ILE A 185 17.27 1.99 -3.47
C ILE A 185 18.44 2.95 -3.71
N MET A 186 19.44 2.98 -2.82
CA MET A 186 20.53 3.95 -2.97
C MET A 186 21.40 3.69 -4.20
N PRO A 187 21.84 2.44 -4.51
CA PRO A 187 22.51 2.16 -5.78
C PRO A 187 21.71 2.60 -7.01
N MET A 188 20.38 2.36 -7.05
CA MET A 188 19.56 2.73 -8.18
C MET A 188 19.31 4.24 -8.25
N VAL A 189 19.03 4.89 -7.12
CA VAL A 189 18.88 6.35 -7.07
C VAL A 189 20.15 7.03 -7.60
N LEU A 190 21.33 6.61 -7.13
CA LEU A 190 22.60 7.18 -7.59
C LEU A 190 22.89 6.89 -9.06
N PHE A 191 22.52 5.70 -9.54
CA PHE A 191 22.70 5.33 -10.96
C PHE A 191 21.88 6.18 -11.90
N PHE A 192 20.65 6.53 -11.52
CA PHE A 192 19.75 7.35 -12.34
C PHE A 192 19.90 8.86 -12.10
N SER A 193 20.64 9.27 -11.07
CA SER A 193 20.91 10.67 -10.75
C SER A 193 21.90 11.29 -11.72
N ALA A 194 21.63 12.52 -12.17
CA ALA A 194 22.57 13.33 -12.91
C ALA A 194 23.69 13.88 -12.00
N ASN A 195 23.34 14.20 -10.74
CA ASN A 195 24.26 14.65 -9.69
C ASN A 195 24.14 13.75 -8.47
N GLN A 196 25.27 13.27 -7.96
CA GLN A 196 25.27 12.36 -6.80
C GLN A 196 25.04 13.07 -5.47
N ASN A 197 25.12 14.40 -5.40
CA ASN A 197 24.84 15.24 -4.22
C ASN A 197 25.44 14.67 -2.90
N GLY A 198 26.72 14.26 -2.93
CA GLY A 198 27.35 13.67 -1.75
C GLY A 198 26.84 12.28 -1.34
N GLY A 199 26.18 11.55 -2.27
CA GLY A 199 25.68 10.20 -2.03
C GLY A 199 24.18 10.12 -1.75
N THR A 200 23.45 11.24 -1.80
CA THR A 200 21.98 11.27 -1.60
C THR A 200 21.17 11.21 -2.90
N GLY A 201 21.84 11.40 -4.06
CA GLY A 201 21.20 11.46 -5.36
C GLY A 201 20.46 12.78 -5.62
N ASP A 202 19.78 12.85 -6.73
CA ASP A 202 18.96 14.00 -7.13
C ASP A 202 17.49 13.60 -7.37
N ASP A 203 16.61 14.58 -7.59
CA ASP A 203 15.18 14.39 -7.79
C ASP A 203 14.88 13.42 -8.94
N ARG A 204 15.71 13.41 -9.99
CA ARG A 204 15.54 12.50 -11.12
C ARG A 204 15.76 11.04 -10.69
N GLY A 205 16.81 10.77 -9.93
CA GLY A 205 17.10 9.43 -9.43
C GLY A 205 15.99 8.91 -8.51
N TRP A 206 15.54 9.74 -7.58
CA TRP A 206 14.45 9.41 -6.68
C TRP A 206 13.12 9.16 -7.41
N PHE A 207 12.77 10.02 -8.37
CA PHE A 207 11.56 9.86 -9.17
C PHE A 207 11.57 8.57 -9.99
N ILE A 208 12.68 8.26 -10.68
CA ILE A 208 12.78 7.04 -11.49
C ILE A 208 12.65 5.80 -10.61
N PHE A 209 13.32 5.77 -9.46
CA PHE A 209 13.18 4.66 -8.52
C PHE A 209 11.74 4.52 -8.01
N ALA A 210 11.12 5.63 -7.59
CA ALA A 210 9.74 5.63 -7.12
C ALA A 210 8.76 5.18 -8.22
N ALA A 211 8.97 5.59 -9.46
CA ALA A 211 8.15 5.15 -10.59
C ALA A 211 8.29 3.63 -10.86
N ILE A 212 9.50 3.07 -10.74
CA ILE A 212 9.73 1.63 -10.86
C ILE A 212 9.02 0.89 -9.71
N ALA A 213 9.18 1.34 -8.47
CA ALA A 213 8.53 0.74 -7.32
C ALA A 213 7.00 0.81 -7.41
N ALA A 214 6.46 1.95 -7.83
CA ALA A 214 5.04 2.16 -8.09
C ALA A 214 4.52 1.22 -9.19
N ALA A 215 5.27 1.06 -10.28
CA ALA A 215 4.92 0.13 -11.36
C ALA A 215 4.91 -1.32 -10.86
N VAL A 216 5.90 -1.74 -10.07
CA VAL A 216 5.94 -3.07 -9.44
C VAL A 216 4.72 -3.28 -8.54
N ALA A 217 4.40 -2.32 -7.68
CA ALA A 217 3.23 -2.40 -6.79
C ALA A 217 1.92 -2.49 -7.58
N ALA A 218 1.73 -1.66 -8.61
CA ALA A 218 0.53 -1.67 -9.45
C ALA A 218 0.38 -2.98 -10.23
N ILE A 219 1.46 -3.47 -10.87
CA ILE A 219 1.46 -4.73 -11.64
C ILE A 219 1.14 -5.92 -10.74
N THR A 220 1.73 -5.99 -9.56
CA THR A 220 1.49 -7.07 -8.61
C THR A 220 0.08 -7.01 -8.02
N ALA A 221 -0.47 -5.82 -7.74
CA ALA A 221 -1.86 -5.64 -7.33
C ALA A 221 -2.85 -6.13 -8.42
N VAL A 222 -2.60 -5.80 -9.68
CA VAL A 222 -3.36 -6.35 -10.83
C VAL A 222 -3.19 -7.88 -10.89
N GLY A 223 -1.98 -8.38 -10.68
CA GLY A 223 -1.68 -9.81 -10.60
C GLY A 223 -2.50 -10.54 -9.55
N VAL A 224 -2.70 -9.94 -8.37
CA VAL A 224 -3.62 -10.46 -7.34
C VAL A 224 -5.06 -10.49 -7.87
N GLY A 225 -5.54 -9.40 -8.45
CA GLY A 225 -6.90 -9.32 -8.98
C GLY A 225 -7.22 -10.40 -10.03
N LEU A 226 -6.26 -10.69 -10.91
CA LEU A 226 -6.41 -11.68 -12.00
C LEU A 226 -6.03 -13.12 -11.58
N GLY A 227 -5.09 -13.27 -10.65
CA GLY A 227 -4.54 -14.56 -10.26
C GLY A 227 -5.25 -15.25 -9.13
N THR A 228 -6.00 -14.53 -8.30
CA THR A 228 -6.73 -15.08 -7.14
C THR A 228 -8.20 -15.34 -7.50
N HIS A 229 -8.87 -16.17 -6.71
CA HIS A 229 -10.30 -16.40 -6.77
C HIS A 229 -10.88 -16.29 -5.35
N GLU A 230 -11.87 -15.40 -5.18
CA GLU A 230 -12.59 -15.28 -3.91
C GLU A 230 -13.71 -16.32 -3.86
N GLU A 231 -13.64 -17.22 -2.87
CA GLU A 231 -14.65 -18.25 -2.65
C GLU A 231 -15.94 -17.61 -2.09
N LYS A 232 -17.06 -17.82 -2.77
CA LYS A 232 -18.37 -17.36 -2.33
C LYS A 232 -18.93 -18.35 -1.31
N SER A 233 -19.24 -17.88 -0.12
CA SER A 233 -19.88 -18.66 0.93
C SER A 233 -21.19 -18.00 1.35
N LEU A 234 -22.27 -18.80 1.43
CA LEU A 234 -23.56 -18.35 1.95
C LEU A 234 -23.47 -17.76 3.37
N LEU A 235 -22.54 -18.26 4.19
CA LEU A 235 -22.27 -17.73 5.52
C LEU A 235 -21.63 -16.33 5.50
N ARG A 236 -20.98 -15.94 4.38
CA ARG A 236 -20.42 -14.61 4.20
C ARG A 236 -21.44 -13.63 3.60
N GLU A 237 -22.38 -14.12 2.81
CA GLU A 237 -23.47 -13.30 2.23
C GLU A 237 -24.50 -12.90 3.29
N ASN A 238 -24.72 -13.73 4.31
CA ASN A 238 -25.71 -13.52 5.38
C ASN A 238 -25.14 -12.87 6.66
N LYS A 239 -23.91 -12.33 6.66
CA LYS A 239 -23.43 -11.54 7.79
C LYS A 239 -24.27 -10.27 7.91
N GLU A 240 -24.98 -10.12 9.04
CA GLU A 240 -25.61 -8.86 9.42
C GLU A 240 -24.57 -7.73 9.29
N GLN A 241 -24.93 -6.70 8.52
CA GLN A 241 -24.06 -5.56 8.32
C GLN A 241 -23.86 -4.85 9.67
N THR A 242 -22.65 -4.91 10.18
CA THR A 242 -22.26 -4.22 11.41
C THR A 242 -22.49 -2.72 11.23
N LYS A 243 -23.38 -2.14 12.02
CA LYS A 243 -23.65 -0.69 11.97
C LYS A 243 -22.47 0.04 12.63
N LEU A 244 -22.13 1.22 12.14
CA LEU A 244 -21.09 2.08 12.72
C LEU A 244 -21.26 2.30 14.24
N LYS A 245 -22.52 2.34 14.72
CA LYS A 245 -22.84 2.39 16.15
C LYS A 245 -22.37 1.16 16.93
N ASP A 246 -22.36 -0.01 16.28
CA ASP A 246 -21.91 -1.27 16.91
C ASP A 246 -20.38 -1.32 17.00
N VAL A 247 -19.67 -0.77 16.00
CA VAL A 247 -18.21 -0.62 16.05
C VAL A 247 -17.80 0.28 17.23
N TYR A 248 -18.44 1.44 17.38
CA TYR A 248 -18.20 2.33 18.52
C TYR A 248 -18.50 1.65 19.86
N LYS A 249 -19.61 0.90 19.94
CA LYS A 249 -20.00 0.18 21.15
C LYS A 249 -19.02 -0.94 21.50
N ILE A 250 -18.47 -1.63 20.50
CA ILE A 250 -17.44 -2.67 20.69
C ILE A 250 -16.14 -2.03 21.19
N LEU A 251 -15.69 -0.91 20.60
CA LEU A 251 -14.49 -0.21 21.03
C LEU A 251 -14.58 0.31 22.47
N VAL A 252 -15.74 0.85 22.87
CA VAL A 252 -15.94 1.45 24.22
C VAL A 252 -16.23 0.41 25.31
N LYS A 253 -16.81 -0.77 24.93
CA LYS A 253 -17.21 -1.81 25.89
C LYS A 253 -16.25 -3.01 25.97
N ASN A 254 -15.18 -3.00 25.22
CA ASN A 254 -14.26 -4.13 25.19
C ASN A 254 -13.21 -3.98 26.29
N ASP A 255 -13.48 -4.62 27.43
CA ASP A 255 -12.58 -4.68 28.61
C ASP A 255 -11.19 -5.29 28.31
N GLN A 256 -10.99 -5.87 27.12
CA GLN A 256 -9.71 -6.46 26.70
C GLN A 256 -8.81 -5.45 25.95
N LEU A 257 -9.32 -4.26 25.64
CA LEU A 257 -8.57 -3.20 24.94
C LEU A 257 -7.99 -2.18 25.93
N PHE A 258 -8.35 -2.24 27.18
CA PHE A 258 -7.87 -1.45 28.31
C PHE A 258 -7.39 -2.41 29.40
#